data_ca02c7bb7a9c9a0754f1d06825925504
#
_entry.id   ca02c7bb7a9c9a0754f1d06825925504
#
_cell.length_a   1.000
_cell.length_b   1.000
_cell.length_c   1.000
_cell.angle_alpha   90.00
_cell.angle_beta   90.00
_cell.angle_gamma   90.00
#
_symmetry.space_group_name_H-M   'P 1'
#
loop_
_entity.id
_entity.type
_entity.pdbx_description
1 polymer ?
#
loop_
_entity_poly.entity_id
_entity_poly.type
_entity_poly.pdbx_seq_one_letter_code
_entity_poly.pdbx_strand_id
1 'polypeptide(L)'
;MILEEKLQGVEKAIEGFYEAKQIAPRLVESILYSVHAGGKRIRPLLLLELLEAFHAPILEAHFQVAAALEMIHTGSLIHDDLPAMDNDDYRRGQLTNHKKFGEDLAILAGDSLFLDAFGCVAEADLPA
;
A
#
# COMPACT_ATOMS: atom_id res chain seq x y z
N MET A 1 11.50 6.19 17.66
CA MET A 1 11.14 6.72 16.32
C MET A 1 9.80 7.40 16.43
N ILE A 2 9.69 8.62 15.93
CA ILE A 2 8.43 9.36 16.00
C ILE A 2 7.44 8.87 14.91
N LEU A 3 6.17 9.18 15.13
CA LEU A 3 5.08 8.75 14.25
C LEU A 3 5.31 9.15 12.79
N GLU A 4 5.71 10.40 12.55
CA GLU A 4 5.93 10.90 11.21
C GLU A 4 7.01 10.14 10.45
N GLU A 5 8.10 9.77 11.13
CA GLU A 5 9.16 8.95 10.54
C GLU A 5 8.65 7.56 10.15
N LYS A 6 7.79 6.98 10.97
CA LYS A 6 7.17 5.68 10.68
C LYS A 6 6.28 5.77 9.44
N LEU A 7 5.45 6.79 9.37
CA LEU A 7 4.56 7.02 8.22
C LEU A 7 5.38 7.21 6.93
N GLN A 8 6.40 8.05 6.97
CA GLN A 8 7.26 8.28 5.82
C GLN A 8 8.00 7.03 5.39
N GLY A 9 8.46 6.22 6.34
CA GLY A 9 9.15 4.98 6.05
C GLY A 9 8.26 3.99 5.32
N VAL A 10 7.00 3.87 5.73
CA VAL A 10 6.02 3.00 5.06
C VAL A 10 5.77 3.49 3.62
N GLU A 11 5.52 4.77 3.45
CA GLU A 11 5.26 5.32 2.12
C GLU A 11 6.46 5.18 1.18
N LYS A 12 7.66 5.45 1.68
CA LYS A 12 8.87 5.27 0.89
C LYS A 12 9.11 3.83 0.49
N ALA A 13 8.76 2.87 1.35
CA ALA A 13 8.89 1.45 1.04
C ALA A 13 7.96 1.06 -0.12
N ILE A 14 6.72 1.56 -0.12
CA ILE A 14 5.77 1.30 -1.21
C ILE A 14 6.25 1.95 -2.50
N GLU A 15 6.60 3.23 -2.44
CA GLU A 15 7.08 3.97 -3.60
C GLU A 15 8.32 3.33 -4.21
N GLY A 16 9.29 2.97 -3.37
CA GLY A 16 10.53 2.35 -3.82
C GLY A 16 10.30 1.00 -4.49
N PHE A 17 9.34 0.22 -3.99
CA PHE A 17 8.97 -1.04 -4.62
C PHE A 17 8.51 -0.83 -6.07
N TYR A 18 7.62 0.14 -6.30
CA TYR A 18 7.08 0.39 -7.63
C TYR A 18 8.04 1.14 -8.54
N GLU A 19 8.89 2.02 -8.01
CA GLU A 19 9.93 2.69 -8.80
C GLU A 19 10.91 1.67 -9.39
N ALA A 20 11.25 0.62 -8.64
CA ALA A 20 12.16 -0.42 -9.10
C ALA A 20 11.57 -1.28 -10.21
N LYS A 21 10.25 -1.35 -10.34
CA LYS A 21 9.58 -2.25 -11.29
C LYS A 21 9.49 -1.70 -12.71
N GLN A 22 9.50 -0.45 -12.95
CA GLN A 22 9.55 0.25 -14.26
C GLN A 22 8.78 -0.43 -15.41
N ILE A 23 7.64 -1.07 -15.10
CA ILE A 23 6.77 -1.73 -16.08
C ILE A 23 5.35 -1.19 -15.92
N ALA A 24 4.57 -1.26 -17.01
CA ALA A 24 3.18 -0.83 -17.00
C ALA A 24 2.97 0.53 -16.32
N PRO A 25 3.56 1.63 -16.84
CA PRO A 25 3.56 2.92 -16.12
C PRO A 25 2.16 3.44 -15.79
N ARG A 26 1.17 3.17 -16.63
CA ARG A 26 -0.22 3.58 -16.38
C ARG A 26 -0.81 2.84 -15.18
N LEU A 27 -0.49 1.56 -15.05
CA LEU A 27 -0.93 0.74 -13.92
C LEU A 27 -0.27 1.23 -12.63
N VAL A 28 1.03 1.50 -12.65
CA VAL A 28 1.76 2.02 -11.49
C VAL A 28 1.20 3.38 -11.06
N GLU A 29 0.89 4.26 -12.01
CA GLU A 29 0.25 5.54 -11.73
C GLU A 29 -1.07 5.34 -10.98
N SER A 30 -1.89 4.39 -11.44
CA SER A 30 -3.17 4.04 -10.82
C SER A 30 -2.97 3.52 -9.39
N ILE A 31 -2.00 2.63 -9.19
CA ILE A 31 -1.68 2.08 -7.88
C ILE A 31 -1.27 3.19 -6.91
N LEU A 32 -0.30 4.01 -7.31
CA LEU A 32 0.23 5.07 -6.45
C LEU A 32 -0.79 6.16 -6.17
N TYR A 33 -1.70 6.42 -7.11
CA TYR A 33 -2.81 7.33 -6.88
C TYR A 33 -3.61 6.92 -5.64
N SER A 34 -3.97 5.63 -5.55
CA SER A 34 -4.74 5.14 -4.41
C SER A 34 -3.91 5.08 -3.13
N VAL A 35 -2.64 4.72 -3.23
CA VAL A 35 -1.72 4.74 -2.08
C VAL A 35 -1.62 6.15 -1.50
N HIS A 36 -1.48 7.17 -2.37
CA HIS A 36 -1.33 8.57 -1.93
C HIS A 36 -2.65 9.25 -1.57
N ALA A 37 -3.79 8.60 -1.79
CA ALA A 37 -5.10 9.17 -1.44
C ALA A 37 -5.28 9.40 0.06
N GLY A 38 -4.35 8.95 0.87
CA GLY A 38 -4.36 9.17 2.30
C GLY A 38 -4.84 7.96 3.09
N GLY A 39 -5.10 8.19 4.35
CA GLY A 39 -5.50 7.17 5.29
C GLY A 39 -4.70 7.26 6.57
N LYS A 40 -5.19 6.60 7.61
CA LYS A 40 -4.57 6.65 8.93
C LYS A 40 -3.35 5.73 9.04
N ARG A 41 -3.14 4.82 8.11
CA ARG A 41 -2.02 3.85 8.12
C ARG A 41 -1.98 3.03 9.41
N ILE A 42 -3.15 2.70 9.97
CA ILE A 42 -3.24 2.02 11.27
C ILE A 42 -2.55 0.65 11.24
N ARG A 43 -2.75 -0.12 10.17
CA ARG A 43 -2.20 -1.48 10.06
C ARG A 43 -0.67 -1.51 10.08
N PRO A 44 0.02 -0.76 9.20
CA PRO A 44 1.48 -0.73 9.27
C PRO A 44 2.00 -0.08 10.55
N LEU A 45 1.32 0.94 11.06
CA LEU A 45 1.73 1.57 12.33
C LEU A 45 1.64 0.62 13.50
N LEU A 46 0.59 -0.20 13.54
CA LEU A 46 0.44 -1.20 14.61
C LEU A 46 1.61 -2.18 14.62
N LEU A 47 2.05 -2.64 13.45
CA LEU A 47 3.21 -3.52 13.37
C LEU A 47 4.46 -2.84 13.94
N LEU A 48 4.72 -1.60 13.52
CA LEU A 48 5.91 -0.86 13.96
C LEU A 48 5.85 -0.54 15.46
N GLU A 49 4.67 -0.18 15.97
CA GLU A 49 4.49 0.07 17.41
C GLU A 49 4.73 -1.19 18.24
N LEU A 50 4.27 -2.35 17.77
CA LEU A 50 4.51 -3.62 18.45
C LEU A 50 6.00 -3.97 18.48
N LEU A 51 6.73 -3.72 17.38
CA LEU A 51 8.17 -3.92 17.36
C LEU A 51 8.87 -3.10 18.43
N GLU A 52 8.50 -1.83 18.55
CA GLU A 52 9.06 -0.96 19.60
C GLU A 52 8.66 -1.43 21.01
N ALA A 53 7.41 -1.87 21.17
CA ALA A 53 6.94 -2.37 22.48
C ALA A 53 7.73 -3.60 22.93
N PHE A 54 8.21 -4.42 21.98
CA PHE A 54 9.05 -5.59 22.28
C PHE A 54 10.55 -5.25 22.24
N HIS A 55 10.89 -3.96 22.21
CA HIS A 55 12.27 -3.47 22.17
C HIS A 55 13.08 -3.97 20.97
N ALA A 56 12.39 -4.34 19.89
CA ALA A 56 13.04 -4.72 18.65
C ALA A 56 13.44 -3.45 17.86
N PRO A 57 14.62 -3.42 17.25
CA PRO A 57 14.97 -2.30 16.39
C PRO A 57 14.12 -2.31 15.12
N ILE A 58 13.69 -1.13 14.66
CA ILE A 58 12.97 -1.02 13.40
C ILE A 58 13.99 -0.87 12.28
N LEU A 59 14.04 -1.89 11.42
CA LEU A 59 14.95 -1.96 10.26
C LEU A 59 14.16 -1.68 8.98
N GLU A 60 14.90 -1.44 7.88
CA GLU A 60 14.29 -1.25 6.57
C GLU A 60 13.37 -2.42 6.19
N ALA A 61 13.79 -3.64 6.50
CA ALA A 61 12.97 -4.83 6.23
C ALA A 61 11.61 -4.79 6.95
N HIS A 62 11.55 -4.21 8.14
CA HIS A 62 10.28 -4.04 8.86
C HIS A 62 9.36 -3.06 8.17
N PHE A 63 9.90 -1.99 7.57
CA PHE A 63 9.11 -1.07 6.75
C PHE A 63 8.55 -1.77 5.52
N GLN A 64 9.30 -2.69 4.92
CA GLN A 64 8.82 -3.47 3.77
C GLN A 64 7.63 -4.36 4.15
N VAL A 65 7.70 -5.03 5.29
CA VAL A 65 6.58 -5.85 5.78
C VAL A 65 5.38 -4.97 6.14
N ALA A 66 5.62 -3.85 6.80
CA ALA A 66 4.55 -2.89 7.13
C ALA A 66 3.90 -2.34 5.85
N ALA A 67 4.72 -2.04 4.83
CA ALA A 67 4.24 -1.59 3.53
C ALA A 67 3.32 -2.64 2.88
N ALA A 68 3.69 -3.92 2.97
CA ALA A 68 2.88 -5.01 2.42
C ALA A 68 1.49 -5.05 3.04
N LEU A 69 1.36 -4.82 4.34
CA LEU A 69 0.06 -4.74 5.00
C LEU A 69 -0.80 -3.61 4.43
N GLU A 70 -0.20 -2.44 4.22
CA GLU A 70 -0.93 -1.30 3.65
C GLU A 70 -1.28 -1.53 2.19
N MET A 71 -0.43 -2.20 1.43
CA MET A 71 -0.70 -2.56 0.03
C MET A 71 -1.94 -3.44 -0.08
N ILE A 72 -2.05 -4.46 0.77
CA ILE A 72 -3.22 -5.33 0.78
C ILE A 72 -4.47 -4.54 1.14
N HIS A 73 -4.38 -3.69 2.15
CA HIS A 73 -5.51 -2.85 2.56
C HIS A 73 -5.94 -1.91 1.44
N THR A 74 -5.01 -1.21 0.82
CA THR A 74 -5.31 -0.30 -0.30
C THR A 74 -5.94 -1.05 -1.46
N GLY A 75 -5.42 -2.22 -1.81
CA GLY A 75 -6.00 -3.06 -2.85
C GLY A 75 -7.45 -3.45 -2.54
N SER A 76 -7.73 -3.80 -1.28
CA SER A 76 -9.09 -4.14 -0.86
C SER A 76 -10.04 -2.96 -1.01
N LEU A 77 -9.59 -1.75 -0.72
CA LEU A 77 -10.43 -0.55 -0.87
C LEU A 77 -10.73 -0.24 -2.33
N ILE A 78 -9.73 -0.40 -3.21
CA ILE A 78 -9.95 -0.20 -4.66
C ILE A 78 -11.03 -1.15 -5.16
N HIS A 79 -10.98 -2.42 -4.78
CA HIS A 79 -11.97 -3.42 -5.19
C HIS A 79 -13.33 -3.16 -4.58
N ASP A 80 -13.39 -2.78 -3.30
CA ASP A 80 -14.66 -2.48 -2.63
C ASP A 80 -15.40 -1.30 -3.28
N ASP A 81 -14.67 -0.34 -3.84
CA ASP A 81 -15.27 0.83 -4.48
C ASP A 81 -15.84 0.55 -5.87
N LEU A 82 -15.51 -0.61 -6.48
CA LEU A 82 -15.98 -0.94 -7.82
C LEU A 82 -17.50 -0.99 -7.93
N PRO A 83 -18.07 -0.72 -9.14
CA PRO A 83 -19.52 -0.78 -9.34
C PRO A 83 -20.17 -2.08 -8.93
N ALA A 84 -19.46 -3.21 -9.09
CA ALA A 84 -19.96 -4.52 -8.70
C ALA A 84 -19.95 -4.76 -7.18
N MET A 85 -19.33 -3.86 -6.42
CA MET A 85 -19.23 -3.93 -4.97
C MET A 85 -20.01 -2.76 -4.36
N ASP A 86 -19.34 -1.80 -3.72
CA ASP A 86 -20.01 -0.67 -3.07
C ASP A 86 -20.41 0.44 -4.04
N ASN A 87 -19.84 0.45 -5.24
CA ASN A 87 -20.13 1.44 -6.28
C ASN A 87 -19.93 2.88 -5.79
N ASP A 88 -18.80 3.16 -5.16
CA ASP A 88 -18.48 4.48 -4.64
C ASP A 88 -17.76 5.33 -5.69
N ASP A 89 -18.16 6.60 -5.79
CA ASP A 89 -17.52 7.55 -6.71
C ASP A 89 -16.36 8.29 -6.07
N TYR A 90 -16.40 8.48 -4.75
CA TYR A 90 -15.42 9.24 -4.00
C TYR A 90 -14.94 8.49 -2.76
N ARG A 91 -13.67 8.69 -2.43
CA ARG A 91 -13.06 8.23 -1.20
C ARG A 91 -12.15 9.34 -0.67
N ARG A 92 -12.39 9.78 0.58
CA ARG A 92 -11.62 10.86 1.23
C ARG A 92 -11.54 12.12 0.37
N GLY A 93 -12.65 12.47 -0.29
CA GLY A 93 -12.75 13.69 -1.09
C GLY A 93 -12.13 13.60 -2.47
N GLN A 94 -11.59 12.45 -2.86
CA GLN A 94 -11.01 12.21 -4.18
C GLN A 94 -11.82 11.17 -4.94
N LEU A 95 -11.78 11.24 -6.28
CA LEU A 95 -12.40 10.20 -7.11
C LEU A 95 -11.81 8.83 -6.74
N THR A 96 -12.66 7.80 -6.71
CA THR A 96 -12.20 6.43 -6.54
C THR A 96 -11.37 6.01 -7.75
N ASN A 97 -10.57 4.97 -7.59
CA ASN A 97 -9.64 4.52 -8.62
C ASN A 97 -10.35 4.24 -9.96
N HIS A 98 -11.47 3.51 -9.91
CA HIS A 98 -12.19 3.17 -11.15
C HIS A 98 -12.83 4.39 -11.82
N LYS A 99 -13.19 5.40 -11.06
CA LYS A 99 -13.71 6.66 -11.64
C LYS A 99 -12.60 7.47 -12.31
N LYS A 100 -11.41 7.44 -11.75
CA LYS A 100 -10.26 8.18 -12.29
C LYS A 100 -9.62 7.48 -13.48
N PHE A 101 -9.44 6.16 -13.42
CA PHE A 101 -8.64 5.39 -14.38
C PHE A 101 -9.44 4.38 -15.19
N GLY A 102 -10.67 4.08 -14.82
CA GLY A 102 -11.48 3.05 -15.44
C GLY A 102 -11.51 1.77 -14.62
N GLU A 103 -12.53 0.95 -14.84
CA GLU A 103 -12.75 -0.28 -14.07
C GLU A 103 -11.65 -1.32 -14.31
N ASP A 104 -11.17 -1.42 -15.53
CA ASP A 104 -10.12 -2.37 -15.90
C ASP A 104 -8.83 -2.10 -15.13
N LEU A 105 -8.36 -0.85 -15.12
CA LEU A 105 -7.16 -0.49 -14.36
C LEU A 105 -7.38 -0.63 -12.86
N ALA A 106 -8.58 -0.32 -12.36
CA ALA A 106 -8.88 -0.47 -10.94
C ALA A 106 -8.82 -1.94 -10.50
N ILE A 107 -9.38 -2.85 -11.30
CA ILE A 107 -9.30 -4.29 -11.02
C ILE A 107 -7.84 -4.73 -10.97
N LEU A 108 -7.07 -4.35 -11.99
CA LEU A 108 -5.66 -4.74 -12.08
C LEU A 108 -4.80 -4.08 -10.99
N ALA A 109 -5.10 -2.84 -10.62
CA ALA A 109 -4.39 -2.16 -9.54
C ALA A 109 -4.59 -2.88 -8.20
N GLY A 110 -5.82 -3.25 -7.89
CA GLY A 110 -6.11 -4.02 -6.68
C GLY A 110 -5.43 -5.40 -6.69
N ASP A 111 -5.53 -6.11 -7.81
CA ASP A 111 -4.88 -7.42 -7.97
C ASP A 111 -3.37 -7.30 -7.80
N SER A 112 -2.77 -6.29 -8.41
CA SER A 112 -1.33 -6.05 -8.32
C SER A 112 -0.90 -5.78 -6.88
N LEU A 113 -1.64 -4.95 -6.16
CA LEU A 113 -1.33 -4.66 -4.76
C LEU A 113 -1.38 -5.92 -3.90
N PHE A 114 -2.36 -6.79 -4.11
CA PHE A 114 -2.43 -8.06 -3.38
C PHE A 114 -1.23 -8.96 -3.66
N LEU A 115 -0.90 -9.15 -4.92
CA LEU A 115 0.19 -10.05 -5.32
C LEU A 115 1.55 -9.45 -4.98
N ASP A 116 1.74 -8.17 -5.24
CA ASP A 116 2.99 -7.47 -4.98
C ASP A 116 3.33 -7.41 -3.49
N ALA A 117 2.33 -7.41 -2.63
CA ALA A 117 2.55 -7.46 -1.18
C ALA A 117 3.35 -8.70 -0.78
N PHE A 118 3.05 -9.85 -1.37
CA PHE A 118 3.83 -11.07 -1.13
C PHE A 118 5.27 -10.93 -1.61
N GLY A 119 5.48 -10.32 -2.79
CA GLY A 119 6.81 -10.03 -3.29
C GLY A 119 7.60 -9.09 -2.38
N CYS A 120 6.92 -8.07 -1.86
CA CYS A 120 7.52 -7.12 -0.94
C CYS A 120 8.01 -7.80 0.34
N VAL A 121 7.22 -8.71 0.89
CA VAL A 121 7.62 -9.50 2.06
C VAL A 121 8.77 -10.47 1.71
N ALA A 122 8.68 -11.12 0.56
CA ALA A 122 9.70 -12.07 0.12
C ALA A 122 11.07 -11.40 -0.10
N GLU A 123 11.10 -10.14 -0.52
CA GLU A 123 12.33 -9.37 -0.72
C GLU A 123 12.89 -8.80 0.59
N ALA A 124 12.13 -8.83 1.69
CA ALA A 124 12.57 -8.29 2.96
C ALA A 124 13.68 -9.15 3.57
N ASP A 125 14.77 -8.52 3.99
CA ASP A 125 15.93 -9.19 4.59
C ASP A 125 15.69 -9.40 6.08
N LEU A 126 14.92 -10.43 6.40
CA LEU A 126 14.59 -10.80 7.78
C LEU A 126 15.00 -12.25 8.04
N PRO A 127 15.35 -12.57 9.29
CA PRO A 127 15.62 -13.96 9.65
C PRO A 127 14.39 -14.84 9.45
N ALA A 128 14.66 -16.10 9.13
CA ALA A 128 13.59 -17.08 8.90
C ALA A 128 12.74 -17.32 10.17
#